data_4d6510a722559dbf293bf51d8d1cd9ab
#
_entry.id   4d6510a722559dbf293bf51d8d1cd9ab
#
_cell.length_a   1.000
_cell.length_b   1.000
_cell.length_c   1.000
_cell.angle_alpha   90.00
_cell.angle_beta   90.00
_cell.angle_gamma   90.00
#
_symmetry.space_group_name_H-M   'P 1'
#
loop_
_entity.id
_entity.type
_entity.pdbx_description
1 polymer ?
#
loop_
_entity_poly.entity_id
_entity_poly.type
_entity_poly.pdbx_seq_one_letter_code
_entity_poly.pdbx_strand_id
1 'polypeptide(L)'
;MRIMPVPKHALAAGPRVYLRRPGPGDAAAFIAGARLSDRLHRGWVQAPTTRASFAAYLRHFAGPKSRDPASASHIGIVVCKRDDDALIGVFNFSEIVRGAFESSYLGYYAFAPHAGQGYMSEGLNLVLALAFAKLKLHRVEANVQPTNRPSVSLVRRAGFTREGFSRRYVKIAGRWRDHERWAMLAEDWRRLRRTGR
;
A
#
# COMPACT_ATOMS: atom_id res chain seq x y z
N MET A 1 11.47 -24.15 7.86
CA MET A 1 11.34 -22.98 6.94
C MET A 1 12.44 -21.97 7.32
N ARG A 2 13.39 -21.73 6.45
CA ARG A 2 14.55 -20.84 6.76
C ARG A 2 14.15 -19.40 6.48
N ILE A 3 13.88 -18.62 7.52
CA ILE A 3 13.59 -17.19 7.37
C ILE A 3 14.90 -16.50 6.96
N MET A 4 14.89 -15.84 5.81
CA MET A 4 16.04 -15.07 5.32
C MET A 4 16.30 -13.84 6.20
N PRO A 5 17.56 -13.42 6.36
CA PRO A 5 17.86 -12.17 7.05
C PRO A 5 17.19 -11.00 6.32
N VAL A 6 16.74 -10.00 7.11
CA VAL A 6 16.11 -8.80 6.53
C VAL A 6 17.14 -8.05 5.66
N PRO A 7 16.82 -7.76 4.39
CA PRO A 7 17.74 -7.04 3.51
C PRO A 7 18.07 -5.63 4.06
N LYS A 8 19.30 -5.17 3.90
CA LYS A 8 19.75 -3.84 4.39
C LYS A 8 18.93 -2.67 3.83
N HIS A 9 18.34 -2.83 2.65
CA HIS A 9 17.50 -1.83 1.99
C HIS A 9 16.01 -1.90 2.39
N ALA A 10 15.64 -2.79 3.32
CA ALA A 10 14.27 -2.86 3.81
C ALA A 10 13.89 -1.61 4.60
N LEU A 11 12.71 -1.08 4.31
CA LEU A 11 12.12 0.07 5.01
C LEU A 11 11.57 -0.35 6.38
N ALA A 12 11.00 -1.55 6.45
CA ALA A 12 10.46 -2.19 7.64
C ALA A 12 10.35 -3.70 7.42
N ALA A 13 10.36 -4.49 8.49
CA ALA A 13 10.18 -5.92 8.43
C ALA A 13 9.32 -6.44 9.59
N GLY A 14 8.51 -7.45 9.27
CA GLY A 14 7.70 -8.23 10.20
C GLY A 14 8.14 -9.70 10.23
N PRO A 15 7.36 -10.58 10.86
CA PRO A 15 7.66 -12.00 10.93
C PRO A 15 7.74 -12.70 9.57
N ARG A 16 6.82 -12.41 8.65
CA ARG A 16 6.69 -13.11 7.36
C ARG A 16 6.97 -12.25 6.14
N VAL A 17 6.85 -10.91 6.26
CA VAL A 17 7.06 -9.98 5.15
C VAL A 17 8.00 -8.85 5.53
N TYR A 18 8.57 -8.22 4.51
CA TYR A 18 9.26 -6.96 4.65
C TYR A 18 8.84 -5.98 3.54
N LEU A 19 9.09 -4.71 3.77
CA LEU A 19 8.77 -3.61 2.87
C LEU A 19 10.04 -3.03 2.26
N ARG A 20 10.01 -2.74 0.96
CA ARG A 20 11.07 -1.99 0.29
C ARG A 20 10.51 -1.12 -0.84
N ARG A 21 11.34 -0.27 -1.39
CA ARG A 21 11.03 0.44 -2.63
C ARG A 21 11.02 -0.52 -3.81
N PRO A 22 10.10 -0.35 -4.77
CA PRO A 22 10.20 -1.03 -6.06
C PRO A 22 11.38 -0.48 -6.85
N GLY A 23 12.02 -1.34 -7.65
CA GLY A 23 13.11 -0.97 -8.52
C GLY A 23 12.99 -1.56 -9.93
N PRO A 24 13.84 -1.15 -10.88
CA PRO A 24 13.80 -1.68 -12.25
C PRO A 24 13.93 -3.20 -12.34
N GLY A 25 14.67 -3.82 -11.40
CA GLY A 25 14.85 -5.27 -11.31
C GLY A 25 13.56 -6.04 -11.00
N ASP A 26 12.54 -5.38 -10.45
CA ASP A 26 11.25 -6.00 -10.13
C ASP A 26 10.34 -6.20 -11.36
N ALA A 27 10.69 -5.63 -12.51
CA ALA A 27 9.80 -5.56 -13.67
C ALA A 27 9.21 -6.92 -14.07
N ALA A 28 10.02 -7.96 -14.13
CA ALA A 28 9.58 -9.29 -14.54
C ALA A 28 8.57 -9.89 -13.53
N ALA A 29 8.94 -9.94 -12.25
CA ALA A 29 8.11 -10.49 -11.19
C ALA A 29 6.83 -9.67 -10.97
N PHE A 30 6.93 -8.34 -11.00
CA PHE A 30 5.79 -7.44 -10.84
C PHE A 30 4.76 -7.61 -11.96
N ILE A 31 5.21 -7.59 -13.22
CA ILE A 31 4.33 -7.74 -14.40
C ILE A 31 3.68 -9.12 -14.40
N ALA A 32 4.44 -10.18 -14.10
CA ALA A 32 3.90 -11.52 -14.00
C ALA A 32 2.82 -11.61 -12.91
N GLY A 33 3.10 -11.10 -11.71
CA GLY A 33 2.15 -11.01 -10.61
C GLY A 33 0.89 -10.23 -10.97
N ALA A 34 1.03 -9.07 -11.62
CA ALA A 34 -0.09 -8.25 -12.06
C ALA A 34 -0.98 -8.98 -13.08
N ARG A 35 -0.38 -9.65 -14.07
CA ARG A 35 -1.12 -10.43 -15.08
C ARG A 35 -1.87 -11.62 -14.48
N LEU A 36 -1.23 -12.37 -13.59
CA LEU A 36 -1.87 -13.47 -12.86
C LEU A 36 -3.04 -12.98 -11.99
N SER A 37 -3.02 -11.71 -11.62
CA SER A 37 -4.01 -11.08 -10.75
C SER A 37 -5.14 -10.36 -11.50
N ASP A 38 -5.25 -10.49 -12.83
CA ASP A 38 -6.25 -9.76 -13.61
C ASP A 38 -7.68 -9.93 -13.06
N ARG A 39 -8.07 -11.15 -12.74
CA ARG A 39 -9.41 -11.43 -12.15
C ARG A 39 -9.58 -10.78 -10.78
N LEU A 40 -8.53 -10.81 -9.94
CA LEU A 40 -8.55 -10.21 -8.61
C LEU A 40 -8.60 -8.68 -8.67
N HIS A 41 -7.94 -8.07 -9.65
CA HIS A 41 -7.81 -6.63 -9.79
C HIS A 41 -8.97 -5.99 -10.56
N ARG A 42 -9.70 -6.77 -11.36
CA ARG A 42 -10.71 -6.27 -12.28
C ARG A 42 -11.78 -5.44 -11.55
N GLY A 43 -11.90 -4.18 -11.98
CA GLY A 43 -12.85 -3.22 -11.40
C GLY A 43 -12.37 -2.50 -10.15
N TRP A 44 -11.20 -2.88 -9.58
CA TRP A 44 -10.67 -2.28 -8.36
C TRP A 44 -9.42 -1.46 -8.60
N VAL A 45 -8.46 -1.99 -9.37
CA VAL A 45 -7.17 -1.35 -9.64
C VAL A 45 -6.72 -1.59 -11.08
N GLN A 46 -5.82 -0.76 -11.57
CA GLN A 46 -5.12 -0.93 -12.84
C GLN A 46 -3.62 -1.08 -12.55
N ALA A 47 -3.19 -2.31 -12.26
CA ALA A 47 -1.78 -2.61 -12.04
C ALA A 47 -0.98 -2.57 -13.35
N PRO A 48 0.29 -2.17 -13.35
CA PRO A 48 1.18 -2.27 -14.50
C PRO A 48 1.33 -3.69 -15.03
N THR A 49 1.01 -3.94 -16.31
CA THR A 49 1.09 -5.26 -16.96
C THR A 49 2.08 -5.31 -18.12
N THR A 50 2.79 -4.20 -18.39
CA THR A 50 3.83 -4.09 -19.41
C THR A 50 5.08 -3.40 -18.86
N ARG A 51 6.23 -3.56 -19.50
CA ARG A 51 7.48 -2.87 -19.12
C ARG A 51 7.29 -1.35 -19.15
N ALA A 52 6.59 -0.81 -20.16
CA ALA A 52 6.34 0.62 -20.28
C ALA A 52 5.48 1.15 -19.14
N SER A 53 4.35 0.47 -18.81
CA SER A 53 3.49 0.87 -17.69
C SER A 53 4.19 0.71 -16.33
N PHE A 54 5.04 -0.29 -16.16
CA PHE A 54 5.83 -0.44 -14.93
C PHE A 54 6.90 0.66 -14.80
N ALA A 55 7.57 1.02 -15.89
CA ALA A 55 8.51 2.15 -15.87
C ALA A 55 7.82 3.48 -15.56
N ALA A 56 6.61 3.71 -16.07
CA ALA A 56 5.77 4.86 -15.71
C ALA A 56 5.39 4.84 -14.22
N TYR A 57 5.00 3.68 -13.70
CA TYR A 57 4.73 3.48 -12.28
C TYR A 57 5.95 3.82 -11.42
N LEU A 58 7.15 3.33 -11.76
CA LEU A 58 8.37 3.66 -11.03
C LEU A 58 8.66 5.16 -11.01
N ARG A 59 8.49 5.85 -12.14
CA ARG A 59 8.68 7.32 -12.19
C ARG A 59 7.66 8.05 -11.32
N HIS A 60 6.41 7.63 -11.33
CA HIS A 60 5.34 8.26 -10.56
C HIS A 60 5.51 8.06 -9.05
N PHE A 61 5.93 6.86 -8.63
CA PHE A 61 6.10 6.48 -7.24
C PHE A 61 7.57 6.45 -6.78
N ALA A 62 8.45 7.17 -7.46
CA ALA A 62 9.89 7.17 -7.14
C ALA A 62 10.22 7.64 -5.72
N GLY A 63 9.31 8.38 -5.10
CA GLY A 63 9.54 9.01 -3.81
C GLY A 63 10.24 10.36 -3.93
N PRO A 64 10.94 10.81 -2.87
CA PRO A 64 11.55 12.14 -2.86
C PRO A 64 12.61 12.25 -3.95
N LYS A 65 12.59 13.37 -4.66
CA LYS A 65 13.62 13.75 -5.65
C LYS A 65 14.86 14.38 -4.99
N SER A 66 14.77 14.71 -3.71
CA SER A 66 15.85 15.25 -2.87
C SER A 66 16.18 14.29 -1.73
N ARG A 67 17.24 14.59 -0.95
CA ARG A 67 17.56 13.85 0.29
C ARG A 67 16.52 14.05 1.39
N ASP A 68 15.62 15.04 1.25
CA ASP A 68 14.53 15.28 2.18
C ASP A 68 13.33 14.33 1.89
N PRO A 69 13.02 13.37 2.77
CA PRO A 69 11.85 12.49 2.62
C PRO A 69 10.52 13.27 2.59
N ALA A 70 10.49 14.48 3.16
CA ALA A 70 9.29 15.32 3.15
C ALA A 70 8.94 15.89 1.77
N SER A 71 9.87 15.92 0.82
CA SER A 71 9.65 16.41 -0.55
C SER A 71 8.87 15.44 -1.45
N ALA A 72 8.60 14.21 -0.99
CA ALA A 72 7.87 13.23 -1.78
C ALA A 72 6.37 13.50 -1.78
N SER A 73 5.76 13.62 -2.96
CA SER A 73 4.30 13.60 -3.13
C SER A 73 3.73 12.18 -3.28
N HIS A 74 4.54 11.24 -3.77
CA HIS A 74 4.15 9.84 -4.02
C HIS A 74 5.25 8.88 -3.59
N ILE A 75 4.88 7.77 -2.97
CA ILE A 75 5.81 6.75 -2.48
C ILE A 75 5.26 5.36 -2.79
N GLY A 76 5.92 4.62 -3.68
CA GLY A 76 5.65 3.21 -3.93
C GLY A 76 6.40 2.30 -2.96
N ILE A 77 5.73 1.25 -2.52
CA ILE A 77 6.27 0.24 -1.60
C ILE A 77 5.82 -1.13 -2.11
N VAL A 78 6.75 -2.06 -2.26
CA VAL A 78 6.43 -3.47 -2.48
C VAL A 78 6.53 -4.24 -1.17
N VAL A 79 5.63 -5.20 -1.01
CA VAL A 79 5.64 -6.17 0.07
C VAL A 79 6.31 -7.42 -0.45
N CYS A 80 7.37 -7.86 0.21
CA CYS A 80 8.14 -9.04 -0.15
C CYS A 80 8.03 -10.09 0.95
N LYS A 81 7.98 -11.36 0.57
CA LYS A 81 7.98 -12.49 1.48
C LYS A 81 9.40 -12.75 1.99
N ARG A 82 9.55 -13.08 3.28
CA ARG A 82 10.87 -13.21 3.92
C ARG A 82 11.57 -14.54 3.66
N ASP A 83 10.91 -15.54 3.14
CA ASP A 83 11.49 -16.85 2.92
C ASP A 83 12.02 -17.07 1.49
N ASP A 84 11.47 -16.38 0.49
CA ASP A 84 11.82 -16.56 -0.92
C ASP A 84 11.88 -15.25 -1.73
N ASP A 85 11.72 -14.09 -1.07
CA ASP A 85 11.72 -12.75 -1.67
C ASP A 85 10.59 -12.49 -2.70
N ALA A 86 9.57 -13.35 -2.73
CA ALA A 86 8.46 -13.21 -3.65
C ALA A 86 7.68 -11.91 -3.42
N LEU A 87 7.27 -11.24 -4.51
CA LEU A 87 6.43 -10.04 -4.45
C LEU A 87 4.99 -10.44 -4.09
N ILE A 88 4.54 -9.99 -2.92
CA ILE A 88 3.21 -10.26 -2.36
C ILE A 88 2.16 -9.27 -2.87
N GLY A 89 2.54 -8.01 -2.98
CA GLY A 89 1.64 -6.91 -3.31
C GLY A 89 2.30 -5.55 -3.16
N VAL A 90 1.47 -4.53 -3.19
CA VAL A 90 1.90 -3.13 -3.27
C VAL A 90 1.11 -2.28 -2.30
N PHE A 91 1.78 -1.29 -1.72
CA PHE A 91 1.20 -0.12 -1.07
C PHE A 91 1.74 1.14 -1.73
N ASN A 92 0.86 2.09 -2.01
CA ASN A 92 1.22 3.36 -2.62
C ASN A 92 0.68 4.51 -1.77
N PHE A 93 1.56 5.33 -1.23
CA PHE A 93 1.18 6.65 -0.75
C PHE A 93 1.08 7.59 -1.95
N SER A 94 -0.03 8.31 -2.05
CA SER A 94 -0.26 9.33 -3.07
C SER A 94 -0.79 10.60 -2.43
N GLU A 95 -0.54 11.73 -3.10
CA GLU A 95 -0.93 13.05 -2.59
C GLU A 95 -0.47 13.25 -1.14
N ILE A 96 0.83 13.06 -0.89
CA ILE A 96 1.40 13.35 0.42
C ILE A 96 1.41 14.87 0.57
N VAL A 97 0.47 15.38 1.36
CA VAL A 97 0.30 16.80 1.65
C VAL A 97 0.91 17.09 3.00
N ARG A 98 1.76 18.14 3.06
CA ARG A 98 2.44 18.59 4.28
C ARG A 98 1.79 19.83 4.88
N GLY A 99 2.39 20.38 5.90
CA GLY A 99 1.90 21.57 6.59
C GLY A 99 0.68 21.26 7.44
N ALA A 100 -0.41 22.00 7.25
CA ALA A 100 -1.62 21.86 8.07
C ALA A 100 -2.35 20.52 7.90
N PHE A 101 -2.09 19.75 6.84
CA PHE A 101 -2.79 18.49 6.57
C PHE A 101 -2.03 17.26 7.07
N GLU A 102 -0.71 17.20 6.86
CA GLU A 102 0.14 16.04 7.17
C GLU A 102 -0.56 14.71 6.83
N SER A 103 -1.10 14.60 5.62
CA SER A 103 -1.96 13.49 5.21
C SER A 103 -1.56 12.89 3.86
N SER A 104 -2.05 11.66 3.59
CA SER A 104 -1.85 10.98 2.31
C SER A 104 -2.96 9.97 2.06
N TYR A 105 -3.27 9.71 0.79
CA TYR A 105 -4.04 8.54 0.38
C TYR A 105 -3.15 7.30 0.32
N LEU A 106 -3.72 6.16 0.70
CA LEU A 106 -3.08 4.85 0.66
C LEU A 106 -3.84 3.92 -0.28
N GLY A 107 -3.29 3.71 -1.47
CA GLY A 107 -3.74 2.67 -2.40
C GLY A 107 -2.97 1.37 -2.18
N TYR A 108 -3.62 0.21 -2.41
CA TYR A 108 -2.95 -1.08 -2.27
C TYR A 108 -3.65 -2.18 -3.08
N TYR A 109 -2.87 -3.21 -3.39
CA TYR A 109 -3.37 -4.45 -3.99
C TYR A 109 -2.41 -5.61 -3.73
N ALA A 110 -2.97 -6.82 -3.61
CA ALA A 110 -2.21 -8.06 -3.50
C ALA A 110 -2.03 -8.70 -4.87
N PHE A 111 -0.97 -9.47 -5.05
CA PHE A 111 -0.87 -10.41 -6.16
C PHE A 111 -1.59 -11.73 -5.83
N ALA A 112 -2.33 -12.27 -6.79
CA ALA A 112 -3.23 -13.40 -6.61
C ALA A 112 -2.60 -14.65 -5.94
N PRO A 113 -1.36 -15.06 -6.26
CA PRO A 113 -0.75 -16.23 -5.63
C PRO A 113 -0.63 -16.13 -4.11
N HIS A 114 -0.68 -14.91 -3.56
CA HIS A 114 -0.47 -14.62 -2.15
C HIS A 114 -1.69 -13.98 -1.46
N ALA A 115 -2.80 -13.82 -2.21
CA ALA A 115 -4.02 -13.22 -1.67
C ALA A 115 -4.67 -14.13 -0.62
N GLY A 116 -5.35 -13.53 0.37
CA GLY A 116 -6.08 -14.26 1.40
C GLY A 116 -5.22 -14.88 2.52
N GLN A 117 -3.88 -14.84 2.43
CA GLN A 117 -2.97 -15.50 3.39
C GLN A 117 -2.53 -14.57 4.56
N GLY A 118 -3.10 -13.38 4.68
CA GLY A 118 -2.81 -12.44 5.75
C GLY A 118 -1.54 -11.59 5.57
N TYR A 119 -0.77 -11.80 4.51
CA TYR A 119 0.45 -11.02 4.24
C TYR A 119 0.17 -9.53 4.09
N MET A 120 -0.91 -9.15 3.39
CA MET A 120 -1.27 -7.73 3.23
C MET A 120 -1.70 -7.07 4.55
N SER A 121 -2.26 -7.83 5.50
CA SER A 121 -2.56 -7.32 6.85
C SER A 121 -1.29 -7.01 7.61
N GLU A 122 -0.30 -7.90 7.57
CA GLU A 122 1.01 -7.69 8.16
C GLU A 122 1.74 -6.51 7.48
N GLY A 123 1.72 -6.47 6.14
CA GLY A 123 2.28 -5.36 5.36
C GLY A 123 1.64 -4.02 5.68
N LEU A 124 0.30 -3.97 5.87
CA LEU A 124 -0.41 -2.75 6.23
C LEU A 124 0.03 -2.21 7.59
N ASN A 125 0.22 -3.07 8.59
CA ASN A 125 0.72 -2.66 9.90
C ASN A 125 2.14 -2.04 9.81
N LEU A 126 3.01 -2.60 8.97
CA LEU A 126 4.34 -2.04 8.72
C LEU A 126 4.28 -0.71 7.97
N VAL A 127 3.38 -0.58 6.99
CA VAL A 127 3.16 0.64 6.22
C VAL A 127 2.63 1.76 7.12
N LEU A 128 1.69 1.47 8.03
CA LEU A 128 1.21 2.45 9.00
C LEU A 128 2.32 2.90 9.97
N ALA A 129 3.19 1.98 10.41
CA ALA A 129 4.36 2.34 11.19
C ALA A 129 5.32 3.26 10.40
N LEU A 130 5.53 3.00 9.12
CA LEU A 130 6.30 3.86 8.24
C LEU A 130 5.65 5.24 8.10
N ALA A 131 4.34 5.31 7.86
CA ALA A 131 3.58 6.56 7.71
C ALA A 131 3.71 7.46 8.95
N PHE A 132 3.40 6.91 10.12
CA PHE A 132 3.30 7.72 11.34
C PHE A 132 4.64 7.92 12.04
N ALA A 133 5.53 6.89 12.08
CA ALA A 133 6.81 7.00 12.78
C ALA A 133 7.93 7.60 11.93
N LYS A 134 7.97 7.31 10.61
CA LYS A 134 9.04 7.76 9.72
C LYS A 134 8.64 8.98 8.88
N LEU A 135 7.49 8.89 8.18
CA LEU A 135 7.01 9.99 7.34
C LEU A 135 6.32 11.10 8.15
N LYS A 136 6.07 10.89 9.44
CA LYS A 136 5.45 11.88 10.35
C LYS A 136 4.10 12.39 9.86
N LEU A 137 3.33 11.54 9.18
CA LEU A 137 1.97 11.88 8.80
C LEU A 137 1.07 11.91 10.05
N HIS A 138 0.07 12.79 10.04
CA HIS A 138 -1.01 12.81 11.02
C HIS A 138 -2.13 11.87 10.60
N ARG A 139 -2.37 11.73 9.28
CA ARG A 139 -3.53 11.04 8.73
C ARG A 139 -3.18 10.19 7.50
N VAL A 140 -3.74 8.98 7.44
CA VAL A 140 -3.70 8.10 6.26
C VAL A 140 -5.12 7.73 5.87
N GLU A 141 -5.49 7.98 4.61
CA GLU A 141 -6.82 7.66 4.07
C GLU A 141 -6.76 6.49 3.10
N ALA A 142 -7.73 5.59 3.22
CA ALA A 142 -7.97 4.53 2.25
C ALA A 142 -9.39 4.66 1.68
N ASN A 143 -9.47 4.87 0.36
CA ASN A 143 -10.74 4.99 -0.34
C ASN A 143 -11.07 3.64 -0.99
N VAL A 144 -12.11 2.98 -0.51
CA VAL A 144 -12.44 1.59 -0.85
C VAL A 144 -13.83 1.52 -1.48
N GLN A 145 -13.96 0.87 -2.64
CA GLN A 145 -15.27 0.62 -3.21
C GLN A 145 -16.10 -0.28 -2.26
N PRO A 146 -17.38 0.04 -1.97
CA PRO A 146 -18.19 -0.66 -0.95
C PRO A 146 -18.34 -2.16 -1.21
N THR A 147 -18.30 -2.56 -2.50
CA THR A 147 -18.42 -3.95 -2.92
C THR A 147 -17.11 -4.74 -2.83
N ASN A 148 -15.97 -4.06 -2.61
CA ASN A 148 -14.68 -4.72 -2.37
C ASN A 148 -14.55 -5.18 -0.91
N ARG A 149 -15.33 -6.19 -0.54
CA ARG A 149 -15.40 -6.72 0.83
C ARG A 149 -14.05 -7.13 1.43
N PRO A 150 -13.11 -7.76 0.70
CA PRO A 150 -11.79 -8.06 1.24
C PRO A 150 -11.01 -6.80 1.65
N SER A 151 -11.06 -5.74 0.84
CA SER A 151 -10.40 -4.47 1.12
C SER A 151 -11.05 -3.74 2.31
N VAL A 152 -12.40 -3.67 2.37
CA VAL A 152 -13.14 -3.13 3.52
C VAL A 152 -12.77 -3.88 4.81
N SER A 153 -12.71 -5.23 4.75
CA SER A 153 -12.33 -6.05 5.90
C SER A 153 -10.88 -5.80 6.35
N LEU A 154 -9.96 -5.55 5.40
CA LEU A 154 -8.56 -5.28 5.68
C LEU A 154 -8.41 -3.96 6.48
N VAL A 155 -8.98 -2.85 5.98
CA VAL A 155 -8.87 -1.54 6.67
C VAL A 155 -9.59 -1.54 8.00
N ARG A 156 -10.76 -2.17 8.10
CA ARG A 156 -11.50 -2.28 9.37
C ARG A 156 -10.71 -3.05 10.43
N ARG A 157 -10.09 -4.19 10.06
CA ARG A 157 -9.26 -4.97 11.00
C ARG A 157 -7.99 -4.24 11.41
N ALA A 158 -7.44 -3.40 10.53
CA ALA A 158 -6.30 -2.55 10.85
C ALA A 158 -6.66 -1.36 11.78
N GLY A 159 -7.96 -1.15 12.06
CA GLY A 159 -8.43 -0.12 12.96
C GLY A 159 -8.74 1.23 12.28
N PHE A 160 -8.88 1.26 10.96
CA PHE A 160 -9.37 2.46 10.28
C PHE A 160 -10.82 2.74 10.66
N THR A 161 -11.15 4.01 10.81
CA THR A 161 -12.52 4.51 11.02
C THR A 161 -13.16 4.86 9.69
N ARG A 162 -14.40 4.41 9.44
CA ARG A 162 -15.18 4.84 8.29
C ARG A 162 -15.76 6.22 8.55
N GLU A 163 -15.37 7.21 7.77
CA GLU A 163 -15.78 8.62 7.95
C GLU A 163 -16.82 9.09 6.95
N GLY A 164 -17.09 8.30 5.91
CA GLY A 164 -18.09 8.72 4.95
C GLY A 164 -18.15 7.88 3.69
N PHE A 165 -18.95 8.40 2.74
CA PHE A 165 -19.19 7.83 1.44
C PHE A 165 -19.15 8.95 0.39
N SER A 166 -18.44 8.70 -0.71
CA SER A 166 -18.32 9.63 -1.84
C SER A 166 -18.80 8.96 -3.12
N ARG A 167 -19.85 9.53 -3.73
CA ARG A 167 -20.40 9.05 -5.00
C ARG A 167 -19.49 9.45 -6.16
N ARG A 168 -19.28 8.55 -7.12
CA ARG A 168 -18.50 8.79 -8.35
C ARG A 168 -17.15 9.46 -8.07
N TYR A 169 -16.43 8.95 -7.09
CA TYR A 169 -15.27 9.60 -6.48
C TYR A 169 -13.98 9.35 -7.26
N VAL A 170 -13.68 8.11 -7.63
CA VAL A 170 -12.46 7.74 -8.35
C VAL A 170 -12.80 7.11 -9.70
N LYS A 171 -12.08 7.52 -10.75
CA LYS A 171 -12.22 6.94 -12.09
C LYS A 171 -11.35 5.70 -12.23
N ILE A 172 -11.97 4.52 -12.37
CA ILE A 172 -11.28 3.24 -12.52
C ILE A 172 -11.75 2.59 -13.83
N ALA A 173 -10.81 2.22 -14.69
CA ALA A 173 -11.07 1.65 -16.02
C ALA A 173 -12.12 2.46 -16.82
N GLY A 174 -11.95 3.79 -16.84
CA GLY A 174 -12.82 4.71 -17.56
C GLY A 174 -14.16 5.04 -16.89
N ARG A 175 -14.49 4.42 -15.75
CA ARG A 175 -15.78 4.61 -15.05
C ARG A 175 -15.57 5.24 -13.66
N TRP A 176 -16.37 6.25 -13.33
CA TRP A 176 -16.44 6.82 -12.00
C TRP A 176 -17.07 5.83 -11.03
N ARG A 177 -16.41 5.56 -9.90
CA ARG A 177 -16.81 4.57 -8.88
C ARG A 177 -17.05 5.25 -7.54
N ASP A 178 -18.04 4.74 -6.82
CA ASP A 178 -18.35 5.15 -5.46
C ASP A 178 -17.31 4.56 -4.49
N HIS A 179 -16.96 5.31 -3.45
CA HIS A 179 -16.00 4.85 -2.44
C HIS A 179 -16.48 5.19 -1.03
N GLU A 180 -16.27 4.26 -0.11
CA GLU A 180 -16.23 4.54 1.32
C GLU A 180 -14.88 5.19 1.64
N ARG A 181 -14.93 6.23 2.46
CA ARG A 181 -13.72 6.91 2.97
C ARG A 181 -13.37 6.36 4.34
N TRP A 182 -12.22 5.76 4.44
CA TRP A 182 -11.66 5.20 5.66
C TRP A 182 -10.40 5.95 6.04
N ALA A 183 -10.21 6.26 7.32
CA ALA A 183 -9.04 6.97 7.81
C ALA A 183 -8.46 6.34 9.06
N MET A 184 -7.13 6.48 9.20
CA MET A 184 -6.37 6.19 10.40
C MET A 184 -5.63 7.45 10.83
N LEU A 185 -5.80 7.87 12.08
CA LEU A 185 -5.06 8.97 12.67
C LEU A 185 -3.82 8.45 13.43
N ALA A 186 -2.79 9.28 13.53
CA ALA A 186 -1.56 8.92 14.24
C ALA A 186 -1.80 8.56 15.71
N GLU A 187 -2.72 9.26 16.40
CA GLU A 187 -3.11 9.00 17.78
C GLU A 187 -3.87 7.68 17.93
N ASP A 188 -4.76 7.34 17.00
CA ASP A 188 -5.49 6.08 17.01
C ASP A 188 -4.55 4.91 16.80
N TRP A 189 -3.61 5.03 15.84
CA TRP A 189 -2.57 4.05 15.62
C TRP A 189 -1.68 3.84 16.86
N ARG A 190 -1.26 4.92 17.55
CA ARG A 190 -0.48 4.82 18.78
C ARG A 190 -1.26 4.12 19.88
N ARG A 191 -2.57 4.41 20.02
CA ARG A 191 -3.47 3.77 20.97
C ARG A 191 -3.57 2.27 20.73
N LEU A 192 -3.84 1.84 19.49
CA LEU A 192 -3.94 0.42 19.10
C LEU A 192 -2.63 -0.34 19.41
N ARG A 193 -1.48 0.24 19.14
CA ARG A 193 -0.19 -0.39 19.45
C ARG A 193 0.07 -0.57 20.94
N ARG A 194 -0.44 0.31 21.80
CA ARG A 194 -0.31 0.19 23.26
C ARG A 194 -1.19 -0.91 23.83
N THR A 195 -2.33 -1.19 23.20
CA THR A 195 -3.29 -2.22 23.63
C THR A 195 -3.01 -3.61 23.05
N GLY A 196 -1.92 -3.80 22.31
CA GLY A 196 -1.52 -5.09 21.75
C GLY A 196 -2.40 -5.62 20.61
N ARG A 197 -3.19 -4.74 19.99
CA ARG A 197 -4.01 -5.06 18.82
C ARG A 197 -3.29 -4.74 17.52
#